data_4c12bd8a1640c9e1c73b778a219fe3ac
#
_entry.id   4c12bd8a1640c9e1c73b778a219fe3ac
#
_cell.length_a   1.000
_cell.length_b   1.000
_cell.length_c   1.000
_cell.angle_alpha   90.00
_cell.angle_beta   90.00
_cell.angle_gamma   90.00
#
_symmetry.space_group_name_H-M   'P 1'
#
loop_
_entity.id
_entity.type
_entity.pdbx_description
1 polymer ?
#
loop_
_entity_poly.entity_id
_entity_poly.type
_entity_poly.pdbx_seq_one_letter_code
_entity_poly.pdbx_strand_id
1 'polypeptide(L)'
;MLRQTLGAAVLLWVLLFLPALLLAPREVEEEHPLLQQGQAVSSPAEVEVSSDESHSLRLWTEGKAVEMSVEEYLQGVLRGEMPAAFHMEALKAQTVAERTYLYYQMAAGAKGSHPQADVCTDPACCTAYLTEDAAREKWGAAFEECNEKILEAVSATDGQVMYYGGEPIMAVFHSSSAGMTATSGEVWTADLPYLVSVESPESADTVPNYYSVNTFTAAESL
;
A
#
# COMPACT_ATOMS: atom_id res chain seq x y z
N MET A 1 -44.20 39.04 -38.99
CA MET A 1 -42.74 39.02 -38.78
C MET A 1 -42.30 38.18 -37.55
N LEU A 2 -43.00 38.18 -36.42
CA LEU A 2 -42.60 37.46 -35.20
C LEU A 2 -42.52 35.91 -35.33
N ARG A 3 -43.35 35.28 -36.16
CA ARG A 3 -43.39 33.83 -36.38
C ARG A 3 -42.22 33.30 -37.23
N GLN A 4 -41.69 34.12 -38.13
CA GLN A 4 -40.56 33.73 -39.00
C GLN A 4 -39.23 33.79 -38.24
N THR A 5 -39.05 34.74 -37.31
CA THR A 5 -37.85 34.88 -36.49
C THR A 5 -37.71 33.77 -35.47
N LEU A 6 -38.85 33.27 -34.90
CA LEU A 6 -38.86 32.18 -33.94
C LEU A 6 -38.46 30.86 -34.61
N GLY A 7 -38.92 30.59 -35.85
CA GLY A 7 -38.54 29.38 -36.59
C GLY A 7 -37.04 29.34 -36.97
N ALA A 8 -36.48 30.49 -37.35
CA ALA A 8 -35.06 30.58 -37.67
C ALA A 8 -34.16 30.39 -36.44
N ALA A 9 -34.55 30.93 -35.29
CA ALA A 9 -33.83 30.76 -34.05
C ALA A 9 -33.82 29.29 -33.56
N VAL A 10 -34.96 28.58 -33.65
CA VAL A 10 -35.05 27.16 -33.29
C VAL A 10 -34.21 26.30 -34.24
N LEU A 11 -34.24 26.62 -35.55
CA LEU A 11 -33.44 25.87 -36.54
C LEU A 11 -31.94 26.05 -36.33
N LEU A 12 -31.53 27.25 -35.98
CA LEU A 12 -30.14 27.55 -35.64
C LEU A 12 -29.69 26.84 -34.39
N TRP A 13 -30.53 26.76 -33.38
CA TRP A 13 -30.27 26.06 -32.13
C TRP A 13 -30.12 24.54 -32.37
N VAL A 14 -30.99 23.94 -33.15
CA VAL A 14 -30.92 22.52 -33.52
C VAL A 14 -29.62 22.23 -34.33
N LEU A 15 -29.26 23.09 -35.29
CA LEU A 15 -28.04 22.89 -36.08
C LEU A 15 -26.74 23.04 -35.27
N LEU A 16 -26.75 23.88 -34.23
CA LEU A 16 -25.55 24.07 -33.38
C LEU A 16 -25.41 23.03 -32.28
N PHE A 17 -26.51 22.54 -31.71
CA PHE A 17 -26.47 21.67 -30.54
C PHE A 17 -26.73 20.19 -30.85
N LEU A 18 -27.36 19.86 -31.97
CA LEU A 18 -27.57 18.46 -32.36
C LEU A 18 -26.27 17.70 -32.63
N PRO A 19 -25.26 18.27 -33.29
CA PRO A 19 -23.95 17.60 -33.43
C PRO A 19 -23.24 17.40 -32.11
N ALA A 20 -23.33 18.36 -31.17
CA ALA A 20 -22.74 18.23 -29.84
C ALA A 20 -23.42 17.12 -29.01
N LEU A 21 -24.73 16.93 -29.17
CA LEU A 21 -25.48 15.86 -28.51
C LEU A 21 -25.18 14.48 -29.12
N LEU A 22 -24.85 14.43 -30.41
CA LEU A 22 -24.46 13.19 -31.10
C LEU A 22 -22.97 12.81 -30.91
N LEU A 23 -22.14 13.80 -30.55
CA LEU A 23 -20.73 13.65 -30.27
C LEU A 23 -20.41 13.62 -28.78
N ALA A 24 -21.39 13.81 -27.91
CA ALA A 24 -21.22 13.59 -26.49
C ALA A 24 -20.75 12.12 -26.31
N PRO A 25 -19.63 11.89 -25.62
CA PRO A 25 -19.25 10.53 -25.31
C PRO A 25 -20.44 9.89 -24.58
N ARG A 26 -20.98 8.82 -25.15
CA ARG A 26 -21.85 7.93 -24.41
C ARG A 26 -21.01 7.47 -23.25
N GLU A 27 -21.46 7.75 -22.04
CA GLU A 27 -21.01 6.99 -20.89
C GLU A 27 -21.29 5.54 -21.26
N VAL A 28 -20.24 4.85 -21.62
CA VAL A 28 -20.23 3.40 -21.63
C VAL A 28 -20.32 3.09 -20.13
N GLU A 29 -21.51 2.75 -19.68
CA GLU A 29 -21.68 1.98 -18.48
C GLU A 29 -20.85 0.70 -18.73
N GLU A 30 -19.57 0.75 -18.40
CA GLU A 30 -18.82 -0.45 -18.18
C GLU A 30 -19.52 -1.13 -17.00
N GLU A 31 -20.37 -2.10 -17.32
CA GLU A 31 -20.73 -3.14 -16.39
C GLU A 31 -19.39 -3.72 -15.91
N HIS A 32 -18.89 -3.20 -14.77
CA HIS A 32 -17.93 -3.95 -13.99
C HIS A 32 -18.56 -5.33 -13.78
N PRO A 33 -17.95 -6.40 -14.28
CA PRO A 33 -18.41 -7.73 -13.93
C PRO A 33 -18.30 -7.80 -12.41
N LEU A 34 -19.41 -7.64 -11.74
CA LEU A 34 -19.57 -8.00 -10.35
C LEU A 34 -18.85 -9.33 -10.20
N LEU A 35 -17.89 -9.36 -9.33
CA LEU A 35 -17.20 -10.56 -8.91
C LEU A 35 -18.24 -11.66 -8.75
N GLN A 36 -18.38 -12.49 -9.78
CA GLN A 36 -19.19 -13.69 -9.69
C GLN A 36 -18.56 -14.52 -8.59
N GLN A 37 -19.35 -14.68 -7.55
CA GLN A 37 -19.10 -15.52 -6.42
C GLN A 37 -18.45 -16.83 -6.83
N GLY A 38 -17.29 -17.12 -6.23
CA GLY A 38 -16.93 -18.46 -5.90
C GLY A 38 -16.55 -19.37 -7.06
N GLN A 39 -15.63 -18.97 -7.91
CA GLN A 39 -14.70 -19.97 -8.41
C GLN A 39 -13.64 -20.14 -7.33
N ALA A 40 -13.66 -21.33 -6.71
CA ALA A 40 -12.57 -21.79 -5.86
C ALA A 40 -11.28 -21.53 -6.64
N VAL A 41 -10.51 -20.56 -6.19
CA VAL A 41 -9.13 -20.37 -6.62
C VAL A 41 -8.50 -21.73 -6.34
N SER A 42 -8.09 -22.43 -7.39
CA SER A 42 -7.29 -23.63 -7.25
C SER A 42 -6.20 -23.31 -6.24
N SER A 43 -6.12 -24.12 -5.18
CA SER A 43 -5.12 -23.99 -4.13
C SER A 43 -3.81 -23.51 -4.75
N PRO A 44 -3.23 -22.39 -4.30
CA PRO A 44 -1.93 -21.98 -4.80
C PRO A 44 -1.00 -23.17 -4.66
N ALA A 45 -0.24 -23.48 -5.70
CA ALA A 45 0.87 -24.41 -5.54
C ALA A 45 1.65 -23.90 -4.32
N GLU A 46 1.77 -24.70 -3.27
CA GLU A 46 2.64 -24.41 -2.14
C GLU A 46 4.03 -24.23 -2.72
N VAL A 47 4.43 -22.99 -2.91
CA VAL A 47 5.83 -22.64 -3.08
C VAL A 47 6.41 -22.87 -1.68
N GLU A 48 7.18 -23.95 -1.51
CA GLU A 48 7.97 -24.14 -0.30
C GLU A 48 8.94 -22.97 -0.20
N VAL A 49 8.52 -21.92 0.49
CA VAL A 49 9.42 -20.84 0.88
C VAL A 49 10.19 -21.38 2.09
N SER A 50 11.49 -21.54 1.93
CA SER A 50 12.34 -21.94 3.04
C SER A 50 12.28 -20.87 4.14
N SER A 51 12.50 -21.30 5.39
CA SER A 51 12.42 -20.45 6.60
C SER A 51 13.22 -19.15 6.46
N ASP A 52 12.67 -18.05 6.97
CA ASP A 52 13.32 -16.72 7.04
C ASP A 52 14.70 -16.77 7.69
N GLU A 53 14.93 -17.67 8.66
CA GLU A 53 16.24 -17.88 9.30
C GLU A 53 17.29 -18.36 8.31
N SER A 54 16.91 -19.14 7.31
CA SER A 54 17.84 -19.73 6.31
C SER A 54 18.17 -18.78 5.15
N HIS A 55 17.44 -17.68 5.01
CA HIS A 55 17.68 -16.66 3.99
C HIS A 55 18.41 -15.46 4.57
N SER A 56 19.44 -14.98 3.86
CA SER A 56 20.14 -13.74 4.20
C SER A 56 19.85 -12.63 3.21
N LEU A 57 19.96 -11.41 3.67
CA LEU A 57 19.90 -10.18 2.90
C LEU A 57 21.02 -9.23 3.30
N ARG A 58 21.26 -8.22 2.47
CA ARG A 58 22.20 -7.13 2.77
C ARG A 58 21.38 -5.86 3.07
N LEU A 59 21.47 -5.40 4.30
CA LEU A 59 20.88 -4.15 4.76
C LEU A 59 21.87 -3.00 4.66
N TRP A 60 21.50 -1.92 3.98
CA TRP A 60 22.25 -0.67 4.01
C TRP A 60 21.88 0.14 5.24
N THR A 61 22.82 0.30 6.15
CA THR A 61 22.67 1.07 7.38
C THR A 61 23.97 1.74 7.76
N GLU A 62 23.94 2.95 8.29
CA GLU A 62 25.13 3.70 8.76
C GLU A 62 26.27 3.78 7.72
N GLY A 63 25.93 3.87 6.43
CA GLY A 63 26.91 4.00 5.35
C GLY A 63 27.63 2.71 4.95
N LYS A 64 27.16 1.56 5.38
CA LYS A 64 27.69 0.23 5.05
C LYS A 64 26.58 -0.80 4.80
N ALA A 65 26.89 -1.84 4.04
CA ALA A 65 26.06 -3.01 3.90
C ALA A 65 26.39 -4.02 5.02
N VAL A 66 25.34 -4.49 5.70
CA VAL A 66 25.41 -5.50 6.76
C VAL A 66 24.60 -6.71 6.33
N GLU A 67 25.17 -7.90 6.41
CA GLU A 67 24.45 -9.15 6.16
C GLU A 67 23.71 -9.57 7.43
N MET A 68 22.44 -9.98 7.26
CA MET A 68 21.59 -10.49 8.34
C MET A 68 20.57 -11.47 7.80
N SER A 69 19.89 -12.23 8.67
CA SER A 69 18.78 -13.09 8.27
C SER A 69 17.54 -12.26 7.93
N VAL A 70 16.64 -12.82 7.10
CA VAL A 70 15.33 -12.21 6.81
C VAL A 70 14.52 -12.07 8.11
N GLU A 71 14.58 -13.04 8.99
CA GLU A 71 13.91 -12.99 10.30
C GLU A 71 14.37 -11.78 11.12
N GLU A 72 15.69 -11.58 11.29
CA GLU A 72 16.25 -10.45 12.05
C GLU A 72 15.86 -9.10 11.43
N TYR A 73 15.90 -9.00 10.10
CA TYR A 73 15.45 -7.81 9.38
C TYR A 73 13.98 -7.50 9.64
N LEU A 74 13.09 -8.49 9.51
CA LEU A 74 11.65 -8.30 9.71
C LEU A 74 11.30 -7.90 11.14
N GLN A 75 12.02 -8.42 12.14
CA GLN A 75 11.87 -7.96 13.53
C GLN A 75 12.18 -6.47 13.66
N GLY A 76 13.27 -6.00 13.04
CA GLY A 76 13.65 -4.58 13.03
C GLY A 76 12.65 -3.69 12.29
N VAL A 77 12.16 -4.13 11.15
CA VAL A 77 11.15 -3.41 10.36
C VAL A 77 9.83 -3.33 11.14
N LEU A 78 9.32 -4.44 11.66
CA LEU A 78 8.06 -4.45 12.40
C LEU A 78 8.10 -3.58 13.67
N ARG A 79 9.26 -3.51 14.36
CA ARG A 79 9.48 -2.57 15.47
C ARG A 79 9.42 -1.10 15.01
N GLY A 80 9.83 -0.83 13.78
CA GLY A 80 9.87 0.52 13.21
C GLY A 80 8.52 0.99 12.69
N GLU A 81 7.77 0.12 12.00
CA GLU A 81 6.57 0.45 11.27
C GLU A 81 5.30 0.36 12.11
N MET A 82 5.22 -0.57 13.06
CA MET A 82 3.97 -0.83 13.80
C MET A 82 4.11 -0.60 15.31
N PRO A 83 3.14 0.07 15.95
CA PRO A 83 3.03 0.05 17.40
C PRO A 83 2.78 -1.37 17.91
N ALA A 84 3.62 -1.88 18.82
CA ALA A 84 3.45 -3.23 19.41
C ALA A 84 2.13 -3.41 20.18
N ALA A 85 1.43 -2.31 20.52
CA ALA A 85 0.11 -2.34 21.13
C ALA A 85 -1.01 -2.85 20.21
N PHE A 86 -0.77 -2.93 18.88
CA PHE A 86 -1.76 -3.42 17.93
C PHE A 86 -2.08 -4.89 18.15
N HIS A 87 -3.23 -5.33 17.64
CA HIS A 87 -3.65 -6.73 17.74
C HIS A 87 -2.64 -7.64 17.02
N MET A 88 -2.42 -8.86 17.54
CA MET A 88 -1.46 -9.82 16.98
C MET A 88 -1.69 -10.07 15.48
N GLU A 89 -2.94 -10.21 15.04
CA GLU A 89 -3.25 -10.45 13.62
C GLU A 89 -2.90 -9.25 12.71
N ALA A 90 -2.94 -8.01 13.23
CA ALA A 90 -2.47 -6.84 12.50
C ALA A 90 -0.95 -6.84 12.38
N LEU A 91 -0.22 -7.21 13.44
CA LEU A 91 1.24 -7.37 13.41
C LEU A 91 1.65 -8.47 12.42
N LYS A 92 0.95 -9.61 12.41
CA LYS A 92 1.16 -10.69 11.43
C LYS A 92 0.92 -10.25 10.00
N ALA A 93 -0.19 -9.53 9.75
CA ALA A 93 -0.51 -9.01 8.41
C ALA A 93 0.56 -8.06 7.91
N GLN A 94 1.04 -7.14 8.77
CA GLN A 94 2.15 -6.24 8.44
C GLN A 94 3.42 -7.02 8.15
N THR A 95 3.75 -8.04 8.94
CA THR A 95 4.95 -8.87 8.71
C THR A 95 4.91 -9.55 7.35
N VAL A 96 3.74 -10.09 6.94
CA VAL A 96 3.57 -10.69 5.60
C VAL A 96 3.75 -9.64 4.50
N ALA A 97 3.23 -8.42 4.68
CA ALA A 97 3.42 -7.33 3.73
C ALA A 97 4.89 -6.93 3.60
N GLU A 98 5.59 -6.76 4.71
CA GLU A 98 7.03 -6.39 4.75
C GLU A 98 7.92 -7.47 4.14
N ARG A 99 7.68 -8.74 4.47
CA ARG A 99 8.38 -9.87 3.88
C ARG A 99 8.18 -9.91 2.36
N THR A 100 6.95 -9.71 1.91
CA THR A 100 6.62 -9.66 0.49
C THR A 100 7.34 -8.51 -0.21
N TYR A 101 7.34 -7.32 0.40
CA TYR A 101 8.07 -6.16 -0.11
C TYR A 101 9.59 -6.42 -0.19
N LEU A 102 10.17 -7.05 0.84
CA LEU A 102 11.59 -7.43 0.82
C LEU A 102 11.89 -8.34 -0.38
N TYR A 103 11.15 -9.43 -0.57
CA TYR A 103 11.37 -10.35 -1.69
C TYR A 103 11.14 -9.67 -3.04
N TYR A 104 10.15 -8.78 -3.13
CA TYR A 104 9.96 -7.94 -4.32
C TYR A 104 11.19 -7.07 -4.60
N GLN A 105 11.77 -6.41 -3.60
CA GLN A 105 12.98 -5.59 -3.77
C GLN A 105 14.21 -6.43 -4.14
N MET A 106 14.38 -7.60 -3.54
CA MET A 106 15.47 -8.52 -3.89
C MET A 106 15.36 -8.98 -5.36
N ALA A 107 14.15 -9.29 -5.83
CA ALA A 107 13.89 -9.65 -7.22
C ALA A 107 14.11 -8.47 -8.20
N ALA A 108 13.74 -7.25 -7.81
CA ALA A 108 13.94 -6.04 -8.60
C ALA A 108 15.42 -5.59 -8.68
N GLY A 109 16.25 -6.05 -7.74
CA GLY A 109 17.67 -5.70 -7.64
C GLY A 109 17.93 -4.41 -6.85
N ALA A 110 19.21 -4.16 -6.58
CA ALA A 110 19.65 -3.06 -5.74
C ALA A 110 19.30 -1.68 -6.31
N LYS A 111 18.83 -0.78 -5.43
CA LYS A 111 18.54 0.61 -5.79
C LYS A 111 19.81 1.44 -5.94
N GLY A 112 19.77 2.48 -6.78
CA GLY A 112 20.90 3.40 -6.96
C GLY A 112 21.34 4.13 -5.69
N SER A 113 20.45 4.30 -4.70
CA SER A 113 20.73 4.88 -3.38
C SER A 113 21.56 3.97 -2.48
N HIS A 114 21.49 2.64 -2.68
CA HIS A 114 22.26 1.64 -1.93
C HIS A 114 22.64 0.45 -2.84
N PRO A 115 23.54 0.66 -3.81
CA PRO A 115 23.83 -0.34 -4.86
C PRO A 115 24.54 -1.61 -4.34
N GLN A 116 24.96 -1.61 -3.09
CA GLN A 116 25.64 -2.73 -2.44
C GLN A 116 24.74 -3.55 -1.50
N ALA A 117 23.44 -3.17 -1.39
CA ALA A 117 22.50 -3.78 -0.47
C ALA A 117 21.12 -3.97 -1.13
N ASP A 118 20.36 -4.91 -0.60
CA ASP A 118 19.05 -5.26 -1.12
C ASP A 118 17.99 -4.24 -0.65
N VAL A 119 18.09 -3.77 0.59
CA VAL A 119 17.22 -2.77 1.23
C VAL A 119 18.03 -1.83 2.13
N CYS A 120 17.39 -0.74 2.60
CA CYS A 120 18.00 0.20 3.55
C CYS A 120 17.05 0.56 4.69
N THR A 121 17.57 1.25 5.71
CA THR A 121 16.82 1.69 6.90
C THR A 121 16.14 3.05 6.74
N ASP A 122 16.18 3.65 5.56
CA ASP A 122 15.54 4.95 5.28
C ASP A 122 14.08 4.74 4.85
N PRO A 123 13.09 5.20 5.64
CA PRO A 123 11.68 5.05 5.32
C PRO A 123 11.24 5.80 4.06
N ALA A 124 12.01 6.79 3.60
CA ALA A 124 11.75 7.46 2.33
C ALA A 124 12.23 6.65 1.10
N CYS A 125 13.02 5.60 1.32
CA CYS A 125 13.61 4.76 0.27
C CYS A 125 13.08 3.33 0.31
N CYS A 126 13.08 2.71 1.50
CA CYS A 126 12.61 1.35 1.75
C CYS A 126 11.57 1.34 2.85
N THR A 127 11.92 0.92 4.07
CA THR A 127 11.01 0.81 5.22
C THR A 127 11.70 1.34 6.48
N ALA A 128 10.93 1.77 7.47
CA ALA A 128 11.50 2.14 8.76
C ALA A 128 12.12 0.90 9.42
N TYR A 129 13.20 1.11 10.12
CA TYR A 129 13.93 0.05 10.82
C TYR A 129 14.31 0.52 12.22
N LEU A 130 13.98 -0.27 13.22
CA LEU A 130 14.32 0.03 14.61
C LEU A 130 15.12 -1.15 15.19
N THR A 131 16.39 -0.87 15.55
CA THR A 131 17.22 -1.89 16.21
C THR A 131 16.64 -2.29 17.56
N GLU A 132 17.05 -3.46 18.07
CA GLU A 132 16.60 -3.91 19.38
C GLU A 132 16.98 -2.94 20.50
N ASP A 133 18.22 -2.41 20.46
CA ASP A 133 18.70 -1.45 21.45
C ASP A 133 17.87 -0.16 21.42
N ALA A 134 17.57 0.38 20.24
CA ALA A 134 16.73 1.56 20.10
C ALA A 134 15.27 1.29 20.53
N ALA A 135 14.74 0.09 20.28
CA ALA A 135 13.44 -0.32 20.78
C ALA A 135 13.41 -0.45 22.30
N ARG A 136 14.46 -0.99 22.90
CA ARG A 136 14.65 -1.08 24.35
C ARG A 136 14.66 0.31 25.01
N GLU A 137 15.35 1.25 24.40
CA GLU A 137 15.35 2.64 24.85
C GLU A 137 13.96 3.29 24.69
N LYS A 138 13.31 3.10 23.53
CA LYS A 138 12.00 3.69 23.20
C LYS A 138 10.88 3.16 24.10
N TRP A 139 10.85 1.85 24.39
CA TRP A 139 9.76 1.20 25.11
C TRP A 139 10.03 1.04 26.61
N GLY A 140 11.29 1.19 27.05
CA GLY A 140 11.66 1.16 28.45
C GLY A 140 11.17 -0.11 29.16
N ALA A 141 10.39 0.05 30.23
CA ALA A 141 9.86 -1.08 31.01
C ALA A 141 8.90 -2.00 30.24
N ALA A 142 8.29 -1.54 29.14
CA ALA A 142 7.41 -2.35 28.30
C ALA A 142 8.17 -3.13 27.22
N PHE A 143 9.49 -3.02 27.14
CA PHE A 143 10.28 -3.60 26.06
C PHE A 143 10.06 -5.11 25.92
N GLU A 144 10.18 -5.88 27.00
CA GLU A 144 10.11 -7.35 26.92
C GLU A 144 8.75 -7.81 26.38
N GLU A 145 7.63 -7.25 26.88
CA GLU A 145 6.28 -7.58 26.41
C GLU A 145 6.09 -7.17 24.95
N CYS A 146 6.48 -5.97 24.57
CA CYS A 146 6.37 -5.47 23.20
C CYS A 146 7.23 -6.30 22.22
N ASN A 147 8.46 -6.59 22.62
CA ASN A 147 9.39 -7.33 21.78
C ASN A 147 8.94 -8.79 21.59
N GLU A 148 8.45 -9.46 22.62
CA GLU A 148 7.90 -10.81 22.52
C GLU A 148 6.77 -10.88 21.48
N LYS A 149 5.85 -9.91 21.46
CA LYS A 149 4.81 -9.83 20.45
C LYS A 149 5.35 -9.66 19.01
N ILE A 150 6.41 -8.87 18.84
CA ILE A 150 7.08 -8.69 17.54
C ILE A 150 7.68 -10.01 17.07
N LEU A 151 8.43 -10.68 17.94
CA LEU A 151 9.05 -11.97 17.63
C LEU A 151 8.01 -13.03 17.28
N GLU A 152 6.91 -13.11 18.05
CA GLU A 152 5.80 -14.03 17.81
C GLU A 152 5.16 -13.75 16.43
N ALA A 153 4.89 -12.50 16.07
CA ALA A 153 4.28 -12.16 14.80
C ALA A 153 5.17 -12.57 13.61
N VAL A 154 6.48 -12.34 13.69
CA VAL A 154 7.45 -12.72 12.66
C VAL A 154 7.52 -14.24 12.53
N SER A 155 7.70 -14.95 13.63
CA SER A 155 7.81 -16.41 13.65
C SER A 155 6.52 -17.10 13.20
N ALA A 156 5.34 -16.61 13.63
CA ALA A 156 4.05 -17.19 13.27
C ALA A 156 3.67 -17.04 11.79
N THR A 157 4.40 -16.18 11.05
CA THR A 157 4.20 -15.94 9.63
C THR A 157 5.40 -16.33 8.78
N ASP A 158 6.31 -17.15 9.33
CA ASP A 158 7.52 -17.58 8.65
C ASP A 158 7.22 -18.11 7.24
N GLY A 159 7.99 -17.64 6.25
CA GLY A 159 7.86 -18.02 4.85
C GLY A 159 6.60 -17.54 4.11
N GLN A 160 5.67 -16.81 4.75
CA GLN A 160 4.45 -16.35 4.10
C GLN A 160 4.72 -15.11 3.23
N VAL A 161 4.52 -15.23 1.92
CA VAL A 161 4.73 -14.18 0.91
C VAL A 161 3.53 -14.11 -0.02
N MET A 162 3.12 -12.91 -0.41
CA MET A 162 2.04 -12.68 -1.37
C MET A 162 2.58 -12.65 -2.80
N TYR A 163 1.94 -13.40 -3.70
CA TYR A 163 2.34 -13.52 -5.09
C TYR A 163 1.22 -13.11 -6.04
N TYR A 164 1.61 -12.56 -7.19
CA TYR A 164 0.75 -12.36 -8.34
C TYR A 164 1.50 -12.77 -9.61
N GLY A 165 0.89 -13.67 -10.40
CA GLY A 165 1.53 -14.16 -11.63
C GLY A 165 2.85 -14.94 -11.41
N GLY A 166 3.08 -15.46 -10.20
CA GLY A 166 4.30 -16.21 -9.86
C GLY A 166 5.45 -15.36 -9.30
N GLU A 167 5.26 -14.04 -9.19
CA GLU A 167 6.26 -13.10 -8.65
C GLU A 167 5.74 -12.47 -7.34
N PRO A 168 6.62 -12.14 -6.38
CA PRO A 168 6.24 -11.38 -5.19
C PRO A 168 5.63 -10.03 -5.61
N ILE A 169 4.52 -9.63 -4.98
CA ILE A 169 3.88 -8.35 -5.28
C ILE A 169 4.64 -7.17 -4.66
N MET A 170 4.47 -5.97 -5.23
CA MET A 170 4.83 -4.73 -4.55
C MET A 170 3.83 -4.50 -3.43
N ALA A 171 4.09 -5.07 -2.26
CA ALA A 171 3.23 -4.94 -1.10
C ALA A 171 3.37 -3.53 -0.51
N VAL A 172 2.30 -2.76 -0.56
CA VAL A 172 2.22 -1.40 -0.01
C VAL A 172 1.16 -1.35 1.07
N PHE A 173 1.33 -0.46 2.02
CA PHE A 173 0.43 -0.28 3.16
C PHE A 173 0.32 1.19 3.53
N HIS A 174 -0.71 1.53 4.29
CA HIS A 174 -1.00 2.88 4.77
C HIS A 174 -1.66 2.80 6.16
N SER A 175 -1.64 3.90 6.89
CA SER A 175 -2.23 3.96 8.24
C SER A 175 -3.75 4.20 8.21
N SER A 176 -4.27 4.86 7.19
CA SER A 176 -5.70 5.20 7.05
C SER A 176 -6.02 5.57 5.60
N SER A 177 -7.23 5.23 5.14
CA SER A 177 -7.68 5.41 3.75
C SER A 177 -8.97 6.20 3.59
N ALA A 178 -9.53 6.76 4.66
CA ALA A 178 -10.82 7.48 4.65
C ALA A 178 -12.01 6.64 4.10
N GLY A 179 -12.00 5.32 4.34
CA GLY A 179 -13.08 4.40 4.02
C GLY A 179 -12.93 3.62 2.71
N MET A 180 -12.08 4.08 1.80
CA MET A 180 -11.77 3.39 0.54
C MET A 180 -10.28 3.55 0.22
N THR A 181 -9.62 2.51 -0.24
CA THR A 181 -8.25 2.61 -0.76
C THR A 181 -8.27 3.19 -2.18
N ALA A 182 -7.19 3.84 -2.60
CA ALA A 182 -7.00 4.24 -3.98
C ALA A 182 -6.43 3.08 -4.81
N THR A 183 -6.64 3.09 -6.13
CA THR A 183 -5.91 2.21 -7.05
C THR A 183 -4.47 2.67 -7.20
N SER A 184 -3.56 1.77 -7.61
CA SER A 184 -2.18 2.16 -7.90
C SER A 184 -2.08 3.19 -9.03
N GLY A 185 -2.94 3.12 -10.04
CA GLY A 185 -3.00 4.08 -11.14
C GLY A 185 -3.42 5.50 -10.73
N GLU A 186 -4.20 5.64 -9.65
CA GLU A 186 -4.58 6.95 -9.07
C GLU A 186 -3.44 7.59 -8.26
N VAL A 187 -2.57 6.78 -7.66
CA VAL A 187 -1.50 7.25 -6.77
C VAL A 187 -0.15 7.33 -7.50
N TRP A 188 0.13 6.39 -8.38
CA TRP A 188 1.37 6.28 -9.13
C TRP A 188 1.13 6.20 -10.63
N THR A 189 2.21 6.21 -11.41
CA THR A 189 2.14 6.11 -12.88
C THR A 189 1.82 4.69 -13.37
N ALA A 190 2.09 3.66 -12.56
CA ALA A 190 1.88 2.26 -12.91
C ALA A 190 0.55 1.76 -12.34
N ASP A 191 -0.30 1.23 -13.22
CA ASP A 191 -1.54 0.57 -12.85
C ASP A 191 -1.25 -0.92 -12.62
N LEU A 192 -1.20 -1.33 -11.35
CA LEU A 192 -0.88 -2.70 -10.95
C LEU A 192 -2.18 -3.47 -10.68
N PRO A 193 -2.45 -4.58 -11.38
CA PRO A 193 -3.75 -5.25 -11.35
C PRO A 193 -4.13 -5.85 -9.99
N TYR A 194 -3.20 -5.94 -9.07
CA TYR A 194 -3.42 -6.44 -7.70
C TYR A 194 -3.53 -5.31 -6.65
N LEU A 195 -3.31 -4.04 -7.02
CA LEU A 195 -3.48 -2.88 -6.15
C LEU A 195 -4.71 -2.08 -6.59
N VAL A 196 -5.87 -2.66 -6.33
CA VAL A 196 -7.18 -2.10 -6.67
C VAL A 196 -7.80 -1.37 -5.49
N SER A 197 -8.77 -0.48 -5.78
CA SER A 197 -9.57 0.15 -4.74
C SER A 197 -10.44 -0.87 -4.03
N VAL A 198 -10.37 -0.90 -2.70
CA VAL A 198 -11.19 -1.76 -1.85
C VAL A 198 -11.78 -0.95 -0.69
N GLU A 199 -12.91 -1.41 -0.17
CA GLU A 199 -13.49 -0.83 1.04
C GLU A 199 -12.57 -1.07 2.23
N SER A 200 -12.28 -0.01 2.99
CA SER A 200 -11.52 -0.06 4.24
C SER A 200 -12.41 0.57 5.32
N PRO A 201 -13.03 -0.25 6.20
CA PRO A 201 -14.07 0.20 7.12
C PRO A 201 -13.50 1.03 8.28
N GLU A 202 -13.10 2.26 7.96
CA GLU A 202 -12.54 3.23 8.89
C GLU A 202 -13.55 4.36 9.14
N SER A 203 -13.48 4.97 10.31
CA SER A 203 -14.29 6.12 10.67
C SER A 203 -13.57 7.04 11.66
N ALA A 204 -14.07 8.25 11.83
CA ALA A 204 -13.55 9.19 12.83
C ALA A 204 -13.62 8.64 14.28
N ASP A 205 -14.49 7.66 14.54
CA ASP A 205 -14.62 7.04 15.86
C ASP A 205 -13.55 5.96 16.11
N THR A 206 -12.97 5.40 15.05
CA THR A 206 -12.01 4.28 15.12
C THR A 206 -10.58 4.68 14.83
N VAL A 207 -10.39 5.78 14.09
CA VAL A 207 -9.05 6.23 13.65
C VAL A 207 -8.73 7.62 14.23
N PRO A 208 -7.70 7.75 15.08
CA PRO A 208 -7.24 9.05 15.57
C PRO A 208 -6.81 9.95 14.40
N ASN A 209 -7.19 11.24 14.47
CA ASN A 209 -6.84 12.22 13.43
C ASN A 209 -7.36 11.85 12.02
N TYR A 210 -8.49 11.15 11.94
CA TYR A 210 -9.13 10.72 10.70
C TYR A 210 -9.33 11.87 9.70
N TYR A 211 -9.63 13.08 10.19
CA TYR A 211 -9.64 14.31 9.39
C TYR A 211 -9.10 15.51 10.20
N SER A 212 -8.58 16.50 9.49
CA SER A 212 -8.19 17.77 10.05
C SER A 212 -8.87 18.91 9.31
N VAL A 213 -9.12 20.02 10.01
CA VAL A 213 -9.68 21.24 9.42
C VAL A 213 -8.63 22.33 9.51
N ASN A 214 -8.22 22.86 8.35
CA ASN A 214 -7.37 24.03 8.27
C ASN A 214 -8.17 25.22 7.73
N THR A 215 -8.14 26.34 8.44
CA THR A 215 -8.84 27.56 8.03
C THR A 215 -7.82 28.54 7.47
N PHE A 216 -8.04 28.97 6.24
CA PHE A 216 -7.23 29.99 5.58
C PHE A 216 -8.02 31.27 5.44
N THR A 217 -7.37 32.41 5.59
CA THR A 217 -7.96 33.70 5.20
C THR A 217 -7.92 33.86 3.68
N ALA A 218 -8.77 34.72 3.12
CA ALA A 218 -8.77 35.00 1.68
C ALA A 218 -7.43 35.51 1.14
N ALA A 219 -6.57 36.08 2.01
CA ALA A 219 -5.23 36.55 1.66
C ALA A 219 -4.20 35.40 1.60
N GLU A 220 -4.41 34.31 2.32
CA GLU A 220 -3.54 33.12 2.34
C GLU A 220 -3.89 32.11 1.26
N SER A 221 -5.03 32.28 0.59
CA SER A 221 -5.51 31.38 -0.48
C SER A 221 -5.20 31.92 -1.90
N LEU A 222 -4.47 33.03 -2.02
CA LEU A 222 -3.96 33.61 -3.27
C LEU A 222 -2.48 33.32 -3.46
#